data_d83b2a6a31ae788e99ffe8a464c88d1c
#
_entry.id   d83b2a6a31ae788e99ffe8a464c88d1c
#
_cell.length_a   1.000
_cell.length_b   1.000
_cell.length_c   1.000
_cell.angle_alpha   90.00
_cell.angle_beta   90.00
_cell.angle_gamma   90.00
#
_symmetry.space_group_name_H-M   'P 1'
#
loop_
_entity.id
_entity.type
_entity.pdbx_description
1 polymer ?
#
loop_
_entity_poly.entity_id
_entity_poly.type
_entity_poly.pdbx_seq_one_letter_code
_entity_poly.pdbx_strand_id
1 'polypeptide(L)'
;MAKEKTVYVCTNCGQDSPKWVGKCPSCGAWNTYVEEIIRKEPANKRPVSGLESVKSKPVTLNDITGGDEPRIDMHDEELNRVLGGGLVPGSLVLLGGEPGIGKSTLVLQTVLHLPDKKVLYISGEESARQLKLRADRIPHNSSDCLIVCETSLEQIYVHIKNCLLYTSPSPRDRTRSR
;
A
#
# COMPACT_ATOMS: atom_id res chain seq x y z
N MET A 1 -23.16 14.87 -10.02
CA MET A 1 -23.15 15.52 -8.69
C MET A 1 -23.55 14.49 -7.66
N ALA A 2 -22.63 14.03 -6.82
CA ALA A 2 -22.93 13.07 -5.77
C ALA A 2 -23.79 13.76 -4.71
N LYS A 3 -24.98 13.21 -4.40
CA LYS A 3 -25.83 13.71 -3.31
C LYS A 3 -25.18 13.32 -1.99
N GLU A 4 -24.63 14.29 -1.29
CA GLU A 4 -24.21 14.15 0.11
C GLU A 4 -25.47 13.97 0.97
N LYS A 5 -25.49 12.95 1.82
CA LYS A 5 -26.56 12.73 2.77
C LYS A 5 -26.01 12.90 4.19
N THR A 6 -26.47 13.91 4.87
CA THR A 6 -26.17 14.13 6.29
C THR A 6 -26.99 13.17 7.13
N VAL A 7 -26.35 12.48 8.06
CA VAL A 7 -26.96 11.59 9.06
C VAL A 7 -26.42 11.96 10.42
N TYR A 8 -27.24 11.88 11.44
CA TYR A 8 -26.88 12.15 12.82
C TYR A 8 -26.70 10.83 13.57
N VAL A 9 -25.55 10.61 14.18
CA VAL A 9 -25.20 9.38 14.89
C VAL A 9 -25.06 9.66 16.38
N CYS A 10 -25.69 8.83 17.21
CA CYS A 10 -25.56 8.93 18.66
C CYS A 10 -24.20 8.41 19.12
N THR A 11 -23.39 9.24 19.77
CA THR A 11 -22.05 8.88 20.26
C THR A 11 -22.07 7.85 21.39
N ASN A 12 -23.22 7.63 22.03
CA ASN A 12 -23.32 6.70 23.15
C ASN A 12 -23.72 5.26 22.72
N CYS A 13 -24.57 5.12 21.69
CA CYS A 13 -25.08 3.81 21.27
C CYS A 13 -24.96 3.51 19.77
N GLY A 14 -24.47 4.47 18.97
CA GLY A 14 -24.30 4.31 17.52
C GLY A 14 -25.61 4.38 16.71
N GLN A 15 -26.76 4.66 17.33
CA GLN A 15 -28.04 4.77 16.63
C GLN A 15 -28.01 5.96 15.67
N ASP A 16 -28.35 5.72 14.42
CA ASP A 16 -28.47 6.74 13.38
C ASP A 16 -29.87 7.36 13.27
N SER A 17 -29.93 8.61 12.88
CA SER A 17 -31.16 9.34 12.63
C SER A 17 -31.01 10.30 11.44
N PRO A 18 -32.04 10.44 10.59
CA PRO A 18 -32.00 11.37 9.47
C PRO A 18 -32.10 12.85 9.90
N LYS A 19 -32.43 13.11 11.16
CA LYS A 19 -32.56 14.45 11.75
C LYS A 19 -31.92 14.45 13.14
N TRP A 20 -31.42 15.60 13.52
CA TRP A 20 -30.95 15.79 14.89
C TRP A 20 -32.10 15.69 15.88
N VAL A 21 -31.95 14.92 16.95
CA VAL A 21 -32.91 14.70 18.03
C VAL A 21 -32.22 14.97 19.35
N GLY A 22 -32.88 15.77 20.20
CA GLY A 22 -32.28 16.15 21.49
C GLY A 22 -32.11 14.98 22.47
N LYS A 23 -32.95 13.93 22.35
CA LYS A 23 -32.85 12.70 23.17
C LYS A 23 -32.80 11.48 22.28
N CYS A 24 -31.83 10.62 22.47
CA CYS A 24 -31.71 9.37 21.71
C CYS A 24 -32.88 8.41 22.08
N PRO A 25 -33.68 7.94 21.10
CA PRO A 25 -34.80 7.03 21.39
C PRO A 25 -34.33 5.63 21.79
N SER A 26 -33.07 5.24 21.45
CA SER A 26 -32.52 3.93 21.77
C SER A 26 -31.91 3.86 23.16
N CYS A 27 -31.01 4.79 23.52
CA CYS A 27 -30.31 4.76 24.81
C CYS A 27 -30.79 5.81 25.82
N GLY A 28 -31.70 6.73 25.43
CA GLY A 28 -32.25 7.75 26.31
C GLY A 28 -31.30 8.91 26.64
N ALA A 29 -30.07 8.91 26.14
CA ALA A 29 -29.09 9.95 26.37
C ALA A 29 -29.46 11.27 25.68
N TRP A 30 -29.18 12.40 26.34
CA TRP A 30 -29.45 13.73 25.82
C TRP A 30 -28.24 14.34 25.12
N ASN A 31 -28.47 15.09 24.03
CA ASN A 31 -27.44 15.84 23.28
C ASN A 31 -26.23 14.99 22.81
N THR A 32 -26.50 13.74 22.42
CA THR A 32 -25.46 12.78 22.00
C THR A 32 -25.40 12.59 20.48
N TYR A 33 -26.18 13.31 19.70
CA TYR A 33 -26.14 13.22 18.24
C TYR A 33 -25.10 14.15 17.66
N VAL A 34 -24.18 13.57 16.86
CA VAL A 34 -23.15 14.26 16.07
C VAL A 34 -23.49 14.11 14.59
N GLU A 35 -23.29 15.19 13.86
CA GLU A 35 -23.50 15.19 12.39
C GLU A 35 -22.37 14.44 11.69
N GLU A 36 -22.73 13.42 10.91
CA GLU A 36 -21.81 12.73 10.02
C GLU A 36 -22.28 12.85 8.57
N ILE A 37 -21.37 13.28 7.70
CA ILE A 37 -21.62 13.36 6.27
C ILE A 37 -21.28 12.02 5.65
N ILE A 38 -22.28 11.18 5.41
CA ILE A 38 -22.09 9.96 4.65
C ILE A 38 -22.06 10.32 3.18
N ARG A 39 -20.86 10.39 2.63
CA ARG A 39 -20.66 10.36 1.18
C ARG A 39 -21.05 8.96 0.71
N LYS A 40 -22.21 8.84 0.07
CA LYS A 40 -22.50 7.61 -0.66
C LYS A 40 -21.46 7.48 -1.76
N GLU A 41 -20.47 6.64 -1.51
CA GLU A 41 -19.70 6.09 -2.61
C GLU A 41 -20.68 5.47 -3.60
N PRO A 42 -20.57 5.77 -4.89
CA PRO A 42 -21.39 5.12 -5.88
C PRO A 42 -21.20 3.62 -5.69
N ALA A 43 -22.30 2.90 -5.51
CA ALA A 43 -22.32 1.45 -5.34
C ALA A 43 -21.92 0.77 -6.67
N ASN A 44 -20.77 1.11 -7.18
CA ASN A 44 -20.03 0.37 -8.16
C ASN A 44 -19.01 -0.49 -7.39
N LYS A 45 -19.54 -1.41 -6.58
CA LYS A 45 -18.80 -2.61 -6.22
C LYS A 45 -18.55 -3.40 -7.50
N ARG A 46 -17.61 -2.89 -8.32
CA ARG A 46 -16.85 -3.82 -9.14
C ARG A 46 -16.10 -4.67 -8.12
N PRO A 47 -16.38 -5.97 -8.06
CA PRO A 47 -15.53 -6.85 -7.28
C PRO A 47 -14.12 -6.55 -7.76
N VAL A 48 -13.19 -6.36 -6.83
CA VAL A 48 -11.76 -6.38 -7.13
C VAL A 48 -11.48 -7.82 -7.56
N SER A 49 -11.90 -8.14 -8.80
CA SER A 49 -11.63 -9.42 -9.45
C SER A 49 -10.15 -9.40 -9.81
N GLY A 50 -9.36 -9.96 -8.94
CA GLY A 50 -7.93 -10.07 -9.16
C GLY A 50 -7.16 -10.58 -7.95
N LEU A 51 -7.73 -10.52 -6.75
CA LEU A 51 -7.30 -11.42 -5.68
C LEU A 51 -8.29 -12.59 -5.70
N GLU A 52 -7.98 -13.62 -6.47
CA GLU A 52 -8.49 -14.94 -6.15
C GLU A 52 -8.10 -15.16 -4.69
N SER A 53 -9.10 -15.18 -3.82
CA SER A 53 -8.90 -15.60 -2.45
C SER A 53 -8.42 -17.05 -2.54
N VAL A 54 -7.11 -17.24 -2.49
CA VAL A 54 -6.53 -18.54 -2.25
C VAL A 54 -7.16 -18.98 -0.94
N LYS A 55 -8.14 -19.88 -1.02
CA LYS A 55 -8.75 -20.48 0.15
C LYS A 55 -7.68 -21.35 0.79
N SER A 56 -6.83 -20.74 1.60
CA SER A 56 -5.84 -21.44 2.39
C SER A 56 -6.59 -22.38 3.34
N LYS A 57 -6.37 -23.67 3.19
CA LYS A 57 -6.85 -24.65 4.17
C LYS A 57 -5.91 -24.62 5.37
N PRO A 58 -6.41 -24.73 6.60
CA PRO A 58 -5.56 -24.90 7.78
C PRO A 58 -4.68 -26.14 7.56
N VAL A 59 -3.37 -26.00 7.76
CA VAL A 59 -2.39 -27.10 7.74
C VAL A 59 -1.71 -27.18 9.10
N THR A 60 -1.33 -28.37 9.55
CA THR A 60 -0.59 -28.52 10.80
C THR A 60 0.86 -28.09 10.60
N LEU A 61 1.50 -27.61 11.67
CA LEU A 61 2.90 -27.16 11.60
C LEU A 61 3.84 -28.28 11.11
N ASN A 62 3.52 -29.52 11.45
CA ASN A 62 4.31 -30.68 11.05
C ASN A 62 4.20 -31.03 9.56
N ASP A 63 3.14 -30.59 8.90
CA ASP A 63 2.93 -30.82 7.47
C ASP A 63 3.59 -29.72 6.61
N ILE A 64 4.14 -28.67 7.25
CA ILE A 64 4.86 -27.60 6.56
C ILE A 64 6.30 -28.06 6.38
N THR A 65 6.66 -28.42 5.14
CA THR A 65 8.05 -28.67 4.79
C THR A 65 8.82 -27.35 4.80
N GLY A 66 9.70 -27.18 5.79
CA GLY A 66 10.63 -26.05 5.85
C GLY A 66 11.59 -26.13 4.68
N GLY A 67 11.54 -25.15 3.80
CA GLY A 67 12.57 -24.92 2.77
C GLY A 67 13.21 -23.56 3.03
N ASP A 68 14.44 -23.37 2.56
CA ASP A 68 15.08 -22.07 2.58
C ASP A 68 14.26 -21.10 1.72
N GLU A 69 13.59 -20.13 2.35
CA GLU A 69 12.87 -19.09 1.61
C GLU A 69 13.88 -18.23 0.85
N PRO A 70 13.70 -18.03 -0.47
CA PRO A 70 14.57 -17.17 -1.24
C PRO A 70 14.52 -15.76 -0.67
N ARG A 71 15.68 -15.17 -0.39
CA ARG A 71 15.78 -13.81 0.12
C ARG A 71 16.34 -12.89 -0.97
N ILE A 72 15.87 -11.67 -0.99
CA ILE A 72 16.39 -10.61 -1.85
C ILE A 72 17.53 -9.94 -1.11
N ASP A 73 18.73 -10.02 -1.66
CA ASP A 73 19.88 -9.29 -1.15
C ASP A 73 19.65 -7.78 -1.36
N MET A 74 19.73 -7.02 -0.28
CA MET A 74 19.53 -5.56 -0.30
C MET A 74 20.81 -4.79 -0.66
N HIS A 75 21.91 -5.48 -0.91
CA HIS A 75 23.25 -4.91 -1.17
C HIS A 75 23.73 -3.92 -0.09
N ASP A 76 23.30 -4.15 1.14
CA ASP A 76 23.69 -3.44 2.35
C ASP A 76 23.83 -4.47 3.47
N GLU A 77 25.04 -4.64 4.01
CA GLU A 77 25.34 -5.68 4.99
C GLU A 77 24.55 -5.51 6.29
N GLU A 78 24.40 -4.27 6.74
CA GLU A 78 23.68 -3.99 7.98
C GLU A 78 22.18 -4.21 7.80
N LEU A 79 21.62 -3.78 6.69
CA LEU A 79 20.21 -4.01 6.37
C LEU A 79 19.92 -5.50 6.21
N ASN A 80 20.76 -6.24 5.51
CA ASN A 80 20.68 -7.69 5.40
C ASN A 80 20.76 -8.37 6.76
N ARG A 81 21.67 -7.93 7.63
CA ARG A 81 21.82 -8.46 8.99
C ARG A 81 20.51 -8.25 9.79
N VAL A 82 19.94 -7.07 9.76
CA VAL A 82 18.68 -6.75 10.46
C VAL A 82 17.50 -7.55 9.90
N LEU A 83 17.47 -7.79 8.59
CA LEU A 83 16.44 -8.56 7.91
C LEU A 83 16.67 -10.09 7.99
N GLY A 84 17.73 -10.53 8.67
CA GLY A 84 18.05 -11.96 8.81
C GLY A 84 18.58 -12.62 7.55
N GLY A 85 19.34 -11.88 6.72
CA GLY A 85 19.98 -12.33 5.49
C GLY A 85 19.33 -11.84 4.20
N GLY A 86 18.46 -10.84 4.28
CA GLY A 86 17.79 -10.22 3.15
C GLY A 86 16.29 -10.16 3.25
N LEU A 87 15.65 -9.47 2.32
CA LEU A 87 14.21 -9.26 2.30
C LEU A 87 13.47 -10.50 1.81
N VAL A 88 12.53 -11.01 2.61
CA VAL A 88 11.66 -12.14 2.22
C VAL A 88 10.58 -11.63 1.25
N PRO A 89 10.40 -12.26 0.07
CA PRO A 89 9.32 -11.91 -0.85
C PRO A 89 7.95 -11.97 -0.18
N GLY A 90 7.12 -10.96 -0.40
CA GLY A 90 5.79 -10.87 0.22
C GLY A 90 5.78 -10.35 1.65
N SER A 91 6.93 -10.05 2.26
CA SER A 91 7.00 -9.42 3.58
C SER A 91 6.66 -7.93 3.53
N LEU A 92 6.19 -7.40 4.65
CA LEU A 92 5.99 -5.97 4.90
C LEU A 92 7.00 -5.51 5.94
N VAL A 93 7.86 -4.56 5.58
CA VAL A 93 8.85 -3.97 6.49
C VAL A 93 8.44 -2.54 6.83
N LEU A 94 8.36 -2.24 8.13
CA LEU A 94 8.13 -0.89 8.64
C LEU A 94 9.45 -0.30 9.12
N LEU A 95 9.88 0.80 8.49
CA LEU A 95 11.05 1.57 8.90
C LEU A 95 10.60 2.79 9.73
N GLY A 96 10.77 2.72 11.05
CA GLY A 96 10.46 3.78 12.00
C GLY A 96 11.68 4.58 12.43
N GLY A 97 11.46 5.79 12.98
CA GLY A 97 12.49 6.64 13.56
C GLY A 97 12.10 8.12 13.54
N GLU A 98 12.89 8.96 14.20
CA GLU A 98 12.66 10.40 14.28
C GLU A 98 12.71 11.10 12.91
N PRO A 99 12.01 12.23 12.74
CA PRO A 99 12.16 13.07 11.56
C PRO A 99 13.63 13.48 11.33
N GLY A 100 14.07 13.46 10.07
CA GLY A 100 15.43 13.90 9.71
C GLY A 100 16.54 12.86 9.88
N ILE A 101 16.29 11.70 10.51
CA ILE A 101 17.33 10.66 10.73
C ILE A 101 17.83 9.97 9.46
N GLY A 102 17.23 10.24 8.31
CA GLY A 102 17.69 9.67 7.04
C GLY A 102 16.91 8.48 6.50
N LYS A 103 15.73 8.15 7.06
CA LYS A 103 14.89 7.02 6.59
C LYS A 103 14.64 7.01 5.08
N SER A 104 14.16 8.13 4.54
CA SER A 104 13.87 8.25 3.11
C SER A 104 15.14 8.17 2.24
N THR A 105 16.29 8.59 2.77
CA THR A 105 17.59 8.47 2.09
C THR A 105 18.02 7.01 2.06
N LEU A 106 17.92 6.31 3.19
CA LEU A 106 18.24 4.88 3.27
C LEU A 106 17.38 4.06 2.30
N VAL A 107 16.06 4.29 2.29
CA VAL A 107 15.15 3.58 1.37
C VAL A 107 15.51 3.87 -0.08
N LEU A 108 15.76 5.13 -0.45
CA LEU A 108 16.14 5.50 -1.81
C LEU A 108 17.49 4.87 -2.21
N GLN A 109 18.47 4.92 -1.34
CA GLN A 109 19.78 4.29 -1.56
C GLN A 109 19.64 2.78 -1.79
N THR A 110 18.91 2.10 -0.92
CA THR A 110 18.65 0.66 -1.04
C THR A 110 18.02 0.31 -2.38
N VAL A 111 16.96 1.04 -2.78
CA VAL A 111 16.26 0.81 -4.03
C VAL A 111 17.15 1.03 -5.26
N LEU A 112 18.02 2.04 -5.23
CA LEU A 112 18.94 2.34 -6.32
C LEU A 112 20.06 1.30 -6.47
N HIS A 113 20.32 0.51 -5.42
CA HIS A 113 21.30 -0.59 -5.44
C HIS A 113 20.68 -1.95 -5.77
N LEU A 114 19.41 -2.01 -6.20
CA LEU A 114 18.73 -3.24 -6.64
C LEU A 114 18.62 -3.30 -8.19
N PRO A 115 19.69 -3.65 -8.91
CA PRO A 115 19.75 -3.56 -10.38
C PRO A 115 18.77 -4.54 -11.07
N ASP A 116 18.52 -5.70 -10.46
CA ASP A 116 17.74 -6.79 -11.04
C ASP A 116 16.26 -6.78 -10.64
N LYS A 117 15.83 -5.74 -9.95
CA LYS A 117 14.46 -5.64 -9.45
C LYS A 117 13.77 -4.38 -9.99
N LYS A 118 12.58 -4.58 -10.50
CA LYS A 118 11.69 -3.46 -10.82
C LYS A 118 11.06 -2.96 -9.52
N VAL A 119 11.28 -1.70 -9.19
CA VAL A 119 10.82 -1.09 -7.95
C VAL A 119 9.85 0.05 -8.26
N LEU A 120 8.74 0.10 -7.54
CA LEU A 120 7.84 1.25 -7.52
C LEU A 120 8.06 2.03 -6.22
N TYR A 121 8.66 3.21 -6.33
CA TYR A 121 8.84 4.15 -5.23
C TYR A 121 7.67 5.13 -5.19
N ILE A 122 6.92 5.13 -4.09
CA ILE A 122 5.78 6.02 -3.90
C ILE A 122 6.12 7.04 -2.82
N SER A 123 5.99 8.32 -3.15
CA SER A 123 6.22 9.44 -2.24
C SER A 123 4.96 10.27 -2.06
N GLY A 124 4.57 10.50 -0.81
CA GLY A 124 3.49 11.42 -0.45
C GLY A 124 3.95 12.83 -0.06
N GLU A 125 5.26 13.02 0.17
CA GLU A 125 5.80 14.28 0.69
C GLU A 125 6.74 14.98 -0.31
N GLU A 126 7.52 14.21 -1.07
CA GLU A 126 8.53 14.75 -1.97
C GLU A 126 8.10 14.68 -3.43
N SER A 127 8.43 15.71 -4.20
CA SER A 127 8.21 15.73 -5.65
C SER A 127 9.24 14.85 -6.37
N ALA A 128 8.90 14.36 -7.56
CA ALA A 128 9.79 13.55 -8.40
C ALA A 128 11.13 14.27 -8.69
N ARG A 129 11.11 15.61 -8.83
CA ARG A 129 12.32 16.42 -9.03
C ARG A 129 13.23 16.41 -7.80
N GLN A 130 12.67 16.50 -6.59
CA GLN A 130 13.46 16.45 -5.35
C GLN A 130 14.08 15.07 -5.17
N LEU A 131 13.31 14.02 -5.43
CA LEU A 131 13.81 12.64 -5.41
C LEU A 131 14.95 12.44 -6.43
N LYS A 132 14.80 12.98 -7.65
CA LYS A 132 15.85 12.91 -8.67
C LYS A 132 17.14 13.60 -8.21
N LEU A 133 17.05 14.83 -7.67
CA LEU A 133 18.21 15.56 -7.15
C LEU A 133 18.90 14.84 -5.99
N ARG A 134 18.16 14.07 -5.21
CA ARG A 134 18.71 13.25 -4.15
C ARG A 134 19.37 11.98 -4.71
N ALA A 135 18.72 11.32 -5.65
CA ALA A 135 19.24 10.12 -6.32
C ALA A 135 20.57 10.41 -7.03
N ASP A 136 20.71 11.57 -7.67
CA ASP A 136 21.93 11.99 -8.37
C ASP A 136 23.16 12.15 -7.44
N ARG A 137 22.93 12.26 -6.13
CA ARG A 137 24.02 12.31 -5.12
C ARG A 137 24.43 10.94 -4.61
N ILE A 138 23.64 9.92 -4.91
CA ILE A 138 23.89 8.54 -4.48
C ILE A 138 24.55 7.82 -5.64
N PRO A 139 25.80 7.31 -5.48
CA PRO A 139 26.41 6.48 -6.50
C PRO A 139 25.53 5.25 -6.77
N HIS A 140 25.06 5.08 -7.98
CA HIS A 140 24.23 3.94 -8.36
C HIS A 140 24.43 3.60 -9.83
N ASN A 141 24.27 2.33 -10.14
CA ASN A 141 24.12 1.86 -11.51
C ASN A 141 22.65 2.04 -11.93
N SER A 142 22.34 1.96 -13.22
CA SER A 142 20.96 2.09 -13.70
C SER A 142 20.02 1.15 -12.93
N SER A 143 18.99 1.70 -12.30
CA SER A 143 17.96 0.93 -11.61
C SER A 143 16.61 1.12 -12.31
N ASP A 144 15.82 0.04 -12.42
CA ASP A 144 14.43 0.10 -12.91
C ASP A 144 13.48 0.63 -11.81
N CYS A 145 13.79 1.82 -11.28
CA CYS A 145 12.99 2.46 -10.25
C CYS A 145 11.96 3.42 -10.87
N LEU A 146 10.69 3.06 -10.76
CA LEU A 146 9.56 3.90 -11.13
C LEU A 146 9.16 4.78 -9.94
N ILE A 147 8.98 6.08 -10.18
CA ILE A 147 8.62 7.05 -9.13
C ILE A 147 7.19 7.53 -9.34
N VAL A 148 6.38 7.48 -8.30
CA VAL A 148 5.02 8.03 -8.26
C VAL A 148 4.90 8.97 -7.05
N CYS A 149 4.46 10.22 -7.29
CA CYS A 149 4.18 11.18 -6.23
C CYS A 149 2.65 11.27 -6.07
N GLU A 150 2.11 10.54 -5.09
CA GLU A 150 0.67 10.41 -4.88
C GLU A 150 0.37 10.13 -3.40
N THR A 151 -0.74 10.70 -2.91
CA THR A 151 -1.21 10.53 -1.53
C THR A 151 -2.54 9.76 -1.45
N SER A 152 -3.28 9.68 -2.57
CA SER A 152 -4.53 8.92 -2.64
C SER A 152 -4.26 7.43 -2.80
N LEU A 153 -4.73 6.63 -1.84
CA LEU A 153 -4.60 5.16 -1.89
C LEU A 153 -5.24 4.57 -3.13
N GLU A 154 -6.38 5.11 -3.60
CA GLU A 154 -7.07 4.63 -4.79
C GLU A 154 -6.19 4.78 -6.04
N GLN A 155 -5.53 5.92 -6.18
CA GLN A 155 -4.61 6.19 -7.29
C GLN A 155 -3.35 5.33 -7.19
N ILE A 156 -2.81 5.17 -5.98
CA ILE A 156 -1.67 4.28 -5.73
C ILE A 156 -1.99 2.85 -6.18
N TYR A 157 -3.17 2.32 -5.86
CA TYR A 157 -3.59 1.00 -6.32
C TYR A 157 -3.69 0.89 -7.84
N VAL A 158 -4.14 1.93 -8.53
CA VAL A 158 -4.17 1.98 -9.99
C VAL A 158 -2.75 1.90 -10.56
N HIS A 159 -1.82 2.67 -10.00
CA HIS A 159 -0.41 2.64 -10.42
C HIS A 159 0.24 1.28 -10.18
N ILE A 160 0.02 0.66 -9.02
CA ILE A 160 0.54 -0.68 -8.72
C ILE A 160 0.03 -1.70 -9.74
N LYS A 161 -1.27 -1.71 -10.04
CA LYS A 161 -1.85 -2.61 -11.04
C LYS A 161 -1.25 -2.40 -12.42
N ASN A 162 -1.08 -1.15 -12.84
CA ASN A 162 -0.50 -0.83 -14.14
C ASN A 162 0.97 -1.27 -14.22
N CYS A 163 1.75 -1.07 -13.16
CA CYS A 163 3.14 -1.51 -13.10
C CYS A 163 3.26 -3.04 -13.14
N LEU A 164 2.38 -3.77 -12.44
CA LEU A 164 2.37 -5.23 -12.43
C LEU A 164 1.91 -5.82 -13.77
N LEU A 165 0.92 -5.20 -14.43
CA LEU A 165 0.46 -5.64 -15.76
C LEU A 165 1.54 -5.47 -16.82
N TYR A 166 2.44 -4.51 -16.68
CA TYR A 166 3.57 -4.33 -17.62
C TYR A 166 4.67 -5.37 -17.46
N THR A 167 4.71 -6.09 -16.33
CA THR A 167 5.69 -7.17 -16.07
C THR A 167 5.20 -8.55 -16.47
N SER A 168 3.90 -8.72 -16.76
CA SER A 168 3.35 -9.95 -17.27
C SER A 168 3.47 -9.96 -18.81
N PRO A 169 4.23 -10.89 -19.42
CA PRO A 169 4.26 -10.99 -20.88
C PRO A 169 2.83 -11.18 -21.36
N SER A 170 2.35 -10.24 -22.19
CA SER A 170 1.03 -10.35 -22.80
C SER A 170 0.92 -11.67 -23.56
N PRO A 171 -0.21 -12.38 -23.49
CA PRO A 171 -0.44 -13.56 -24.34
C PRO A 171 -0.23 -13.28 -25.83
N ARG A 172 -0.28 -12.01 -26.26
CA ARG A 172 0.00 -11.57 -27.63
C ARG A 172 1.49 -11.56 -28.02
N ASP A 173 2.40 -11.52 -27.03
CA ASP A 173 3.83 -11.50 -27.33
C ASP A 173 4.39 -12.90 -27.65
N ARG A 174 3.64 -13.97 -27.32
CA ARG A 174 3.99 -15.35 -27.68
C ARG A 174 3.77 -15.72 -29.16
N THR A 175 3.09 -14.88 -29.92
CA THR A 175 2.73 -15.20 -31.32
C THR A 175 3.63 -14.53 -32.36
N ARG A 176 4.67 -13.76 -31.93
CA ARG A 176 5.58 -13.04 -32.86
C ARG A 176 6.93 -13.73 -33.14
N SER A 177 7.14 -14.94 -32.67
CA SER A 177 8.33 -15.72 -33.01
C SER A 177 7.91 -16.96 -33.81
N ARG A 178 7.55 -16.76 -35.07
CA ARG A 178 7.63 -17.75 -36.20
C ARG A 178 7.88 -16.99 -37.48
#